data_7527f48c7a9be59c4d228403c88583e7
#
_entry.id   7527f48c7a9be59c4d228403c88583e7
#
_cell.length_a   1.000
_cell.length_b   1.000
_cell.length_c   1.000
_cell.angle_alpha   90.00
_cell.angle_beta   90.00
_cell.angle_gamma   90.00
#
_symmetry.space_group_name_H-M   'P 1'
#
loop_
_entity.id
_entity.type
_entity.pdbx_description
1 polymer ?
#
loop_
_entity_poly.entity_id
_entity_poly.type
_entity_poly.pdbx_seq_one_letter_code
_entity_poly.pdbx_strand_id
1 'polypeptide(L)'
;MASAVSLLLSPPRLLHRDGTSRLLSIPHRRVLLAAPNNATPRRLLAPAPRASNKNDNSGAVEAPDRLVAAVAYLYPFLDGAHHGRFLLTQFPFFGALLRPLAPAARLFHSSPLTPFLLFLTLYFAVVRNQQAFSRFVRFNAMQAVVLDVLLIFPDLLAQSFAPSGGVGFEIFQSMESTVFLFLLVSLVYGGGACLLGKTPRLPIVADAAERQVM
;
A
#
# COMPACT_ATOMS: atom_id res chain seq x y z
N MET A 1 -1.28 53.67 -5.36
CA MET A 1 -1.81 53.69 -6.74
C MET A 1 -2.74 52.51 -6.89
N ALA A 2 -4.00 52.84 -6.83
CA ALA A 2 -5.14 51.99 -7.01
C ALA A 2 -5.40 51.77 -8.50
N SER A 3 -6.13 50.72 -8.84
CA SER A 3 -7.10 50.53 -9.90
C SER A 3 -6.97 49.09 -10.40
N ALA A 4 -7.90 48.25 -10.06
CA ALA A 4 -9.14 47.96 -10.78
C ALA A 4 -8.91 46.99 -11.98
N VAL A 5 -9.44 45.78 -11.87
CA VAL A 5 -10.33 45.21 -12.88
C VAL A 5 -11.22 44.13 -12.20
N SER A 6 -12.41 44.55 -11.83
CA SER A 6 -13.61 43.70 -11.75
C SER A 6 -14.27 43.73 -13.13
N LEU A 7 -14.71 42.57 -13.60
CA LEU A 7 -15.75 42.29 -14.62
C LEU A 7 -15.45 40.92 -15.20
N LEU A 8 -16.25 39.93 -15.02
CA LEU A 8 -17.47 39.49 -15.62
C LEU A 8 -17.83 38.09 -15.10
N LEU A 9 -18.72 38.01 -14.19
CA LEU A 9 -19.53 36.82 -13.95
C LEU A 9 -20.93 37.10 -14.46
N SER A 10 -21.39 36.33 -15.40
CA SER A 10 -22.82 36.18 -15.73
C SER A 10 -23.11 34.72 -16.04
N PRO A 11 -24.08 34.07 -15.37
CA PRO A 11 -24.48 32.72 -15.68
C PRO A 11 -25.54 32.71 -16.84
N PRO A 12 -25.55 31.69 -17.68
CA PRO A 12 -26.60 31.57 -18.68
C PRO A 12 -27.89 30.99 -18.07
N ARG A 13 -28.98 31.61 -18.44
CA ARG A 13 -30.37 31.34 -18.05
C ARG A 13 -30.84 29.99 -18.60
N LEU A 14 -31.55 29.27 -17.73
CA LEU A 14 -32.44 28.14 -18.04
C LEU A 14 -33.54 28.57 -18.99
N LEU A 15 -33.64 27.89 -20.10
CA LEU A 15 -34.82 27.89 -20.99
C LEU A 15 -35.66 26.67 -20.64
N HIS A 16 -36.76 26.95 -19.97
CA HIS A 16 -37.90 26.07 -19.76
C HIS A 16 -38.62 25.89 -21.09
N ARG A 17 -38.83 24.64 -21.51
CA ARG A 17 -39.71 24.31 -22.65
C ARG A 17 -40.63 23.18 -22.27
N ASP A 18 -41.85 23.55 -21.90
CA ASP A 18 -43.00 22.70 -21.81
C ASP A 18 -43.35 22.13 -23.18
N GLY A 19 -43.76 20.91 -23.21
CA GLY A 19 -44.23 20.25 -24.43
C GLY A 19 -44.99 18.97 -24.12
N THR A 20 -46.23 19.11 -23.68
CA THR A 20 -47.24 18.07 -23.64
C THR A 20 -47.51 17.47 -25.03
N SER A 21 -47.58 16.15 -25.16
CA SER A 21 -48.56 15.50 -26.06
C SER A 21 -48.44 13.96 -25.97
N ARG A 22 -49.49 13.42 -25.49
CA ARG A 22 -50.43 12.45 -26.09
C ARG A 22 -50.01 10.99 -26.12
N LEU A 23 -50.73 10.30 -25.31
CA LEU A 23 -51.05 8.88 -25.34
C LEU A 23 -51.55 8.44 -26.73
N LEU A 24 -50.96 7.38 -27.24
CA LEU A 24 -51.60 6.50 -28.24
C LEU A 24 -51.36 5.06 -27.84
N SER A 25 -52.40 4.47 -27.34
CA SER A 25 -52.59 3.04 -27.09
C SER A 25 -52.83 2.30 -28.42
N ILE A 26 -52.06 1.24 -28.68
CA ILE A 26 -52.31 0.29 -29.76
C ILE A 26 -52.43 -1.11 -29.16
N PRO A 27 -53.49 -1.87 -29.51
CA PRO A 27 -53.84 -3.11 -28.83
C PRO A 27 -53.02 -4.32 -29.32
N HIS A 28 -52.78 -5.23 -28.42
CA HIS A 28 -52.21 -6.55 -28.63
C HIS A 28 -52.93 -7.40 -29.67
N ARG A 29 -52.17 -7.94 -30.60
CA ARG A 29 -52.54 -9.16 -31.32
C ARG A 29 -51.58 -10.27 -30.97
N ARG A 30 -52.05 -11.22 -30.16
CA ARG A 30 -51.34 -12.49 -29.93
C ARG A 30 -51.37 -13.30 -31.22
N VAL A 31 -50.20 -13.60 -31.73
CA VAL A 31 -50.01 -14.66 -32.71
C VAL A 31 -49.23 -15.77 -32.03
N LEU A 32 -49.91 -16.86 -31.74
CA LEU A 32 -49.33 -18.13 -31.36
C LEU A 32 -48.73 -18.75 -32.63
N LEU A 33 -47.44 -18.82 -32.73
CA LEU A 33 -46.75 -19.63 -33.71
C LEU A 33 -45.88 -20.66 -32.98
N ALA A 34 -46.16 -21.91 -33.29
CA ALA A 34 -45.56 -23.11 -32.76
C ALA A 34 -44.06 -23.15 -33.01
N ALA A 35 -43.32 -23.60 -32.01
CA ALA A 35 -41.88 -23.85 -32.08
C ALA A 35 -41.59 -25.17 -32.79
N PRO A 36 -40.61 -25.25 -33.67
CA PRO A 36 -40.02 -26.54 -34.03
C PRO A 36 -38.91 -26.90 -33.00
N ASN A 37 -39.08 -28.08 -32.42
CA ASN A 37 -38.07 -28.76 -31.63
C ASN A 37 -36.83 -29.04 -32.48
N ASN A 38 -35.77 -28.27 -32.32
CA ASN A 38 -34.44 -28.68 -32.73
C ASN A 38 -33.57 -28.82 -31.47
N ALA A 39 -33.54 -30.03 -30.96
CA ALA A 39 -32.61 -30.44 -29.92
C ALA A 39 -31.22 -30.47 -30.48
N THR A 40 -30.49 -29.42 -30.37
CA THR A 40 -29.02 -29.41 -30.51
C THR A 40 -28.39 -30.00 -29.25
N PRO A 41 -27.45 -30.96 -29.38
CA PRO A 41 -26.81 -31.54 -28.19
C PRO A 41 -26.03 -30.45 -27.47
N ARG A 42 -26.44 -30.17 -26.24
CA ARG A 42 -25.75 -29.30 -25.28
C ARG A 42 -24.38 -29.88 -25.01
N ARG A 43 -23.37 -29.41 -25.74
CA ARG A 43 -21.96 -29.64 -25.44
C ARG A 43 -21.75 -29.15 -24.02
N LEU A 44 -21.53 -30.07 -23.08
CA LEU A 44 -21.07 -29.77 -21.72
C LEU A 44 -19.75 -29.05 -21.85
N LEU A 45 -19.79 -27.72 -21.96
CA LEU A 45 -18.63 -26.90 -21.68
C LEU A 45 -18.32 -27.13 -20.19
N ALA A 46 -17.18 -27.75 -19.94
CA ALA A 46 -16.59 -27.75 -18.60
C ALA A 46 -16.57 -26.32 -18.09
N PRO A 47 -17.00 -26.08 -16.83
CA PRO A 47 -16.96 -24.74 -16.28
C PRO A 47 -15.51 -24.24 -16.36
N ALA A 48 -15.32 -23.12 -17.06
CA ALA A 48 -14.05 -22.41 -17.03
C ALA A 48 -13.63 -22.24 -15.57
N PRO A 49 -12.35 -22.36 -15.23
CA PRO A 49 -11.90 -22.12 -13.87
C PRO A 49 -12.36 -20.72 -13.48
N ARG A 50 -13.32 -20.66 -12.56
CA ARG A 50 -13.76 -19.43 -11.93
C ARG A 50 -12.51 -18.81 -11.35
N ALA A 51 -12.05 -17.70 -11.93
CA ALA A 51 -11.15 -16.81 -11.24
C ALA A 51 -11.78 -16.55 -9.88
N SER A 52 -11.17 -17.06 -8.82
CA SER A 52 -11.62 -16.87 -7.46
C SER A 52 -11.65 -15.37 -7.22
N ASN A 53 -12.86 -14.81 -7.21
CA ASN A 53 -13.06 -13.44 -6.79
C ASN A 53 -12.71 -13.42 -5.30
N LYS A 54 -11.48 -12.97 -4.99
CA LYS A 54 -10.92 -12.81 -3.65
C LYS A 54 -11.59 -11.63 -2.93
N ASN A 55 -12.93 -11.59 -2.94
CA ASN A 55 -13.70 -10.62 -2.19
C ASN A 55 -13.98 -11.15 -0.79
N ASP A 56 -13.32 -10.51 0.14
CA ASP A 56 -13.67 -10.24 1.53
C ASP A 56 -14.98 -10.84 2.05
N ASN A 57 -14.89 -12.07 2.54
CA ASN A 57 -15.82 -12.54 3.56
C ASN A 57 -15.09 -13.55 4.46
N SER A 58 -14.70 -13.07 5.66
CA SER A 58 -14.49 -13.84 6.90
C SER A 58 -13.83 -15.23 6.77
N GLY A 59 -12.82 -15.35 5.90
CA GLY A 59 -11.90 -16.46 5.85
C GLY A 59 -10.56 -16.06 6.46
N ALA A 60 -9.91 -16.95 7.17
CA ALA A 60 -8.54 -16.73 7.63
C ALA A 60 -7.67 -16.32 6.44
N VAL A 61 -6.88 -15.23 6.59
CA VAL A 61 -5.95 -14.76 5.57
C VAL A 61 -5.08 -15.94 5.11
N GLU A 62 -4.92 -16.13 3.82
CA GLU A 62 -4.14 -17.25 3.26
C GLU A 62 -2.66 -17.15 3.67
N ALA A 63 -2.00 -18.29 3.86
CA ALA A 63 -0.61 -18.34 4.28
C ALA A 63 0.36 -17.54 3.38
N PRO A 64 0.26 -17.61 2.02
CA PRO A 64 1.11 -16.79 1.15
C PRO A 64 0.89 -15.29 1.34
N ASP A 65 -0.34 -14.84 1.55
CA ASP A 65 -0.65 -13.44 1.80
C ASP A 65 -0.01 -12.93 3.11
N ARG A 66 0.01 -13.78 4.16
CA ARG A 66 0.67 -13.46 5.43
C ARG A 66 2.16 -13.28 5.27
N LEU A 67 2.80 -14.17 4.50
CA LEU A 67 4.24 -14.10 4.24
C LEU A 67 4.60 -12.85 3.43
N VAL A 68 3.88 -12.59 2.34
CA VAL A 68 4.14 -11.38 1.51
C VAL A 68 3.97 -10.10 2.33
N ALA A 69 2.90 -10.01 3.14
CA ALA A 69 2.67 -8.87 4.01
C ALA A 69 3.77 -8.71 5.08
N ALA A 70 4.24 -9.81 5.67
CA ALA A 70 5.31 -9.78 6.67
C ALA A 70 6.66 -9.37 6.06
N VAL A 71 6.99 -9.93 4.88
CA VAL A 71 8.24 -9.61 4.15
C VAL A 71 8.28 -8.15 3.72
N ALA A 72 7.13 -7.52 3.44
CA ALA A 72 7.08 -6.11 3.09
C ALA A 72 7.72 -5.21 4.18
N TYR A 73 7.57 -5.55 5.46
CA TYR A 73 8.18 -4.79 6.56
C TYR A 73 9.72 -4.92 6.65
N LEU A 74 10.30 -5.94 6.00
CA LEU A 74 11.75 -6.05 5.90
C LEU A 74 12.34 -4.91 5.05
N TYR A 75 11.60 -4.41 4.07
CA TYR A 75 12.08 -3.39 3.15
C TYR A 75 12.53 -2.10 3.90
N PRO A 76 11.65 -1.37 4.63
CA PRO A 76 12.05 -0.16 5.34
C PRO A 76 13.07 -0.44 6.46
N PHE A 77 13.05 -1.64 7.06
CA PHE A 77 14.05 -2.02 8.05
C PHE A 77 15.44 -2.18 7.44
N LEU A 78 15.55 -2.80 6.26
CA LEU A 78 16.84 -2.97 5.59
C LEU A 78 17.38 -1.62 5.10
N ASP A 79 16.51 -0.73 4.61
CA ASP A 79 16.91 0.61 4.18
C ASP A 79 17.43 1.45 5.36
N GLY A 80 16.67 1.50 6.45
CA GLY A 80 17.05 2.23 7.66
C GLY A 80 18.04 1.52 8.59
N ALA A 81 18.59 0.35 8.22
CA ALA A 81 19.51 -0.41 9.07
C ALA A 81 20.78 0.36 9.44
N HIS A 82 21.19 1.32 8.63
CA HIS A 82 22.38 2.16 8.89
C HIS A 82 22.21 3.06 10.13
N HIS A 83 20.99 3.45 10.51
CA HIS A 83 20.71 4.18 11.76
C HIS A 83 21.02 3.36 13.02
N GLY A 84 21.14 2.03 12.89
CA GLY A 84 21.46 1.14 14.01
C GLY A 84 22.92 1.16 14.46
N ARG A 85 23.82 1.82 13.74
CA ARG A 85 25.27 1.79 14.00
C ARG A 85 25.66 2.07 15.45
N PHE A 86 25.08 3.11 16.06
CA PHE A 86 25.37 3.46 17.46
C PHE A 86 24.80 2.48 18.46
N LEU A 87 23.53 2.06 18.27
CA LEU A 87 22.88 1.11 19.13
C LEU A 87 23.58 -0.25 19.11
N LEU A 88 23.97 -0.72 17.93
CA LEU A 88 24.65 -2.01 17.77
C LEU A 88 26.05 -2.03 18.39
N THR A 89 26.74 -0.88 18.44
CA THR A 89 28.02 -0.76 19.15
C THR A 89 27.84 -0.74 20.67
N GLN A 90 26.78 -0.07 21.17
CA GLN A 90 26.49 -0.03 22.59
C GLN A 90 25.94 -1.37 23.12
N PHE A 91 25.13 -2.05 22.32
CA PHE A 91 24.44 -3.29 22.71
C PHE A 91 24.71 -4.41 21.69
N PRO A 92 25.84 -5.15 21.85
CA PRO A 92 26.22 -6.24 20.92
C PRO A 92 25.17 -7.35 20.76
N PHE A 93 24.29 -7.50 21.75
CA PHE A 93 23.18 -8.44 21.70
C PHE A 93 22.27 -8.24 20.48
N PHE A 94 21.92 -6.98 20.14
CA PHE A 94 21.14 -6.68 18.94
C PHE A 94 21.87 -7.09 17.67
N GLY A 95 23.19 -6.90 17.63
CA GLY A 95 24.01 -7.36 16.52
C GLY A 95 23.97 -8.87 16.32
N ALA A 96 24.00 -9.64 17.42
CA ALA A 96 23.87 -11.10 17.35
C ALA A 96 22.47 -11.52 16.87
N LEU A 97 21.42 -10.86 17.36
CA LEU A 97 20.02 -11.12 16.96
C LEU A 97 19.78 -10.83 15.48
N LEU A 98 20.38 -9.77 14.94
CA LEU A 98 20.21 -9.35 13.56
C LEU A 98 21.17 -10.03 12.57
N ARG A 99 22.08 -10.88 13.07
CA ARG A 99 23.05 -11.62 12.24
C ARG A 99 22.41 -12.39 11.06
N PRO A 100 21.26 -13.06 11.23
CA PRO A 100 20.60 -13.76 10.12
C PRO A 100 20.12 -12.83 9.00
N LEU A 101 19.89 -11.55 9.28
CA LEU A 101 19.49 -10.56 8.28
C LEU A 101 20.69 -9.96 7.52
N ALA A 102 21.92 -10.18 8.00
CA ALA A 102 23.12 -9.61 7.40
C ALA A 102 23.30 -9.93 5.90
N PRO A 103 23.04 -11.18 5.41
CA PRO A 103 23.13 -11.45 3.97
C PRO A 103 22.08 -10.68 3.16
N ALA A 104 20.87 -10.53 3.68
CA ALA A 104 19.81 -9.74 3.04
C ALA A 104 20.20 -8.26 2.98
N ALA A 105 20.74 -7.69 4.06
CA ALA A 105 21.22 -6.32 4.11
C ALA A 105 22.38 -6.07 3.11
N ARG A 106 23.32 -7.01 2.98
CA ARG A 106 24.40 -6.90 1.98
C ARG A 106 23.87 -6.92 0.56
N LEU A 107 22.91 -7.79 0.26
CA LEU A 107 22.28 -7.86 -1.06
C LEU A 107 21.50 -6.57 -1.35
N PHE A 108 20.77 -6.05 -0.37
CA PHE A 108 20.01 -4.81 -0.47
C PHE A 108 20.90 -3.62 -0.82
N HIS A 109 22.03 -3.48 -0.14
CA HIS A 109 23.00 -2.38 -0.36
C HIS A 109 24.06 -2.69 -1.41
N SER A 110 23.95 -3.79 -2.18
CA SER A 110 24.91 -4.15 -3.23
C SER A 110 24.93 -3.16 -4.39
N SER A 111 23.81 -2.46 -4.62
CA SER A 111 23.68 -1.40 -5.61
C SER A 111 22.84 -0.25 -5.05
N PRO A 112 23.19 1.00 -5.32
CA PRO A 112 22.39 2.16 -4.88
C PRO A 112 21.00 2.21 -5.51
N LEU A 113 20.79 1.48 -6.60
CA LEU A 113 19.47 1.37 -7.26
C LEU A 113 18.54 0.34 -6.61
N THR A 114 19.06 -0.59 -5.81
CA THR A 114 18.26 -1.68 -5.21
C THR A 114 17.13 -1.16 -4.32
N PRO A 115 17.33 -0.22 -3.38
CA PRO A 115 16.26 0.36 -2.58
C PRO A 115 15.17 0.97 -3.45
N PHE A 116 15.55 1.76 -4.44
CA PHE A 116 14.62 2.42 -5.35
C PHE A 116 13.80 1.42 -6.19
N LEU A 117 14.44 0.39 -6.73
CA LEU A 117 13.75 -0.65 -7.50
C LEU A 117 12.79 -1.46 -6.62
N LEU A 118 13.17 -1.76 -5.37
CA LEU A 118 12.30 -2.44 -4.42
C LEU A 118 11.10 -1.56 -4.02
N PHE A 119 11.32 -0.26 -3.80
CA PHE A 119 10.25 0.71 -3.59
C PHE A 119 9.25 0.68 -4.75
N LEU A 120 9.72 0.83 -5.98
CA LEU A 120 8.87 0.80 -7.18
C LEU A 120 8.12 -0.53 -7.30
N THR A 121 8.81 -1.65 -7.07
CA THR A 121 8.21 -2.99 -7.14
C THR A 121 7.12 -3.13 -6.07
N LEU A 122 7.40 -2.76 -4.83
CA LEU A 122 6.43 -2.85 -3.74
C LEU A 122 5.21 -1.96 -4.02
N TYR A 123 5.43 -0.74 -4.47
CA TYR A 123 4.36 0.20 -4.74
C TYR A 123 3.53 -0.21 -5.96
N PHE A 124 4.16 -0.42 -7.13
CA PHE A 124 3.43 -0.69 -8.38
C PHE A 124 2.97 -2.14 -8.51
N ALA A 125 3.81 -3.12 -8.17
CA ALA A 125 3.47 -4.52 -8.34
C ALA A 125 2.55 -5.04 -7.24
N VAL A 126 2.66 -4.53 -6.00
CA VAL A 126 1.87 -5.02 -4.86
C VAL A 126 0.73 -4.05 -4.53
N VAL A 127 1.02 -2.80 -4.15
CA VAL A 127 0.00 -1.86 -3.63
C VAL A 127 -1.03 -1.50 -4.70
N ARG A 128 -0.58 -1.22 -5.93
CA ARG A 128 -1.46 -0.83 -7.04
C ARG A 128 -2.19 -2.00 -7.69
N ASN A 129 -1.72 -3.22 -7.52
CA ASN A 129 -2.30 -4.39 -8.17
C ASN A 129 -3.43 -5.01 -7.35
N GLN A 130 -4.65 -4.49 -7.54
CA GLN A 130 -5.85 -4.97 -6.84
C GLN A 130 -6.28 -6.37 -7.27
N GLN A 131 -5.86 -6.82 -8.44
CA GLN A 131 -6.27 -8.13 -8.97
C GLN A 131 -5.39 -9.27 -8.45
N ALA A 132 -4.10 -9.01 -8.22
CA ALA A 132 -3.16 -10.02 -7.79
C ALA A 132 -3.09 -10.19 -6.27
N PHE A 133 -3.29 -9.11 -5.51
CA PHE A 133 -3.09 -9.11 -4.06
C PHE A 133 -4.35 -8.73 -3.28
N SER A 134 -4.56 -9.41 -2.16
CA SER A 134 -5.64 -9.11 -1.23
C SER A 134 -5.47 -7.72 -0.60
N ARG A 135 -6.58 -7.13 -0.13
CA ARG A 135 -6.55 -5.86 0.59
C ARG A 135 -5.60 -5.91 1.79
N PHE A 136 -5.51 -7.06 2.46
CA PHE A 136 -4.60 -7.29 3.58
C PHE A 136 -3.13 -7.06 3.19
N VAL A 137 -2.67 -7.68 2.09
CA VAL A 137 -1.30 -7.53 1.59
C VAL A 137 -1.03 -6.09 1.18
N ARG A 138 -1.94 -5.50 0.41
CA ARG A 138 -1.80 -4.13 -0.09
C ARG A 138 -1.72 -3.09 1.02
N PHE A 139 -2.54 -3.22 2.05
CA PHE A 139 -2.53 -2.33 3.20
C PHE A 139 -1.20 -2.41 3.97
N ASN A 140 -0.71 -3.62 4.26
CA ASN A 140 0.55 -3.81 4.97
C ASN A 140 1.76 -3.38 4.12
N ALA A 141 1.76 -3.67 2.82
CA ALA A 141 2.79 -3.19 1.91
C ALA A 141 2.79 -1.66 1.82
N MET A 142 1.63 -1.01 1.84
CA MET A 142 1.56 0.46 1.86
C MET A 142 2.08 1.04 3.18
N GLN A 143 1.81 0.39 4.33
CA GLN A 143 2.42 0.80 5.59
C GLN A 143 3.95 0.73 5.53
N ALA A 144 4.51 -0.33 4.93
CA ALA A 144 5.95 -0.45 4.73
C ALA A 144 6.51 0.66 3.83
N VAL A 145 5.83 0.99 2.73
CA VAL A 145 6.21 2.12 1.86
C VAL A 145 6.17 3.45 2.59
N VAL A 146 5.14 3.71 3.40
CA VAL A 146 5.05 4.96 4.19
C VAL A 146 6.15 5.03 5.25
N LEU A 147 6.50 3.90 5.89
CA LEU A 147 7.64 3.83 6.82
C LEU A 147 8.93 4.24 6.14
N ASP A 148 9.16 3.73 4.93
CA ASP A 148 10.35 4.05 4.14
C ASP A 148 10.42 5.54 3.78
N VAL A 149 9.29 6.10 3.32
CA VAL A 149 9.21 7.56 3.06
C VAL A 149 9.47 8.39 4.31
N LEU A 150 9.10 7.91 5.50
CA LEU A 150 9.41 8.60 6.76
C LEU A 150 10.90 8.63 7.08
N LEU A 151 11.69 7.68 6.57
CA LEU A 151 13.16 7.66 6.77
C LEU A 151 13.87 8.82 6.06
N ILE A 152 13.25 9.43 5.06
CA ILE A 152 13.81 10.60 4.39
C ILE A 152 14.09 11.74 5.38
N PHE A 153 13.25 11.89 6.44
CA PHE A 153 13.43 12.95 7.43
C PHE A 153 14.71 12.79 8.26
N PRO A 154 14.96 11.64 8.94
CA PRO A 154 16.19 11.45 9.68
C PRO A 154 17.41 11.45 8.76
N ASP A 155 17.31 10.96 7.52
CA ASP A 155 18.40 11.01 6.56
C ASP A 155 18.79 12.45 6.17
N LEU A 156 17.81 13.31 5.90
CA LEU A 156 18.05 14.72 5.62
C LEU A 156 18.64 15.43 6.84
N LEU A 157 18.17 15.12 8.05
CA LEU A 157 18.73 15.66 9.27
C LEU A 157 20.18 15.20 9.48
N ALA A 158 20.47 13.93 9.23
CA ALA A 158 21.79 13.36 9.31
C ALA A 158 22.78 14.05 8.35
N GLN A 159 22.33 14.33 7.12
CA GLN A 159 23.14 15.01 6.10
C GLN A 159 23.36 16.50 6.42
N SER A 160 22.33 17.15 7.00
CA SER A 160 22.36 18.60 7.26
C SER A 160 23.07 18.96 8.56
N PHE A 161 23.01 18.12 9.58
CA PHE A 161 23.41 18.39 10.96
C PHE A 161 24.36 17.31 11.53
N ALA A 162 25.26 16.76 10.76
CA ALA A 162 26.23 15.78 11.27
C ALA A 162 27.26 16.47 12.23
N PRO A 163 26.93 16.61 13.53
CA PRO A 163 27.84 17.29 14.47
C PRO A 163 29.04 16.42 14.77
N SER A 164 30.22 17.02 14.77
CA SER A 164 31.50 16.35 15.02
C SER A 164 31.82 16.17 16.51
N GLY A 165 30.92 16.61 17.45
CA GLY A 165 31.15 16.44 18.88
C GLY A 165 30.20 17.27 19.76
N GLY A 166 30.31 17.10 21.08
CA GLY A 166 29.54 17.80 22.10
C GLY A 166 28.08 17.33 22.20
N VAL A 167 27.24 18.13 22.84
CA VAL A 167 25.81 17.83 23.07
C VAL A 167 25.06 17.54 21.77
N GLY A 168 25.42 18.22 20.69
CA GLY A 168 24.82 18.00 19.38
C GLY A 168 25.02 16.56 18.87
N PHE A 169 26.19 16.00 19.11
CA PHE A 169 26.48 14.61 18.73
C PHE A 169 25.66 13.60 19.55
N GLU A 170 25.48 13.85 20.84
CA GLU A 170 24.66 12.98 21.70
C GLU A 170 23.19 12.98 21.27
N ILE A 171 22.63 14.14 20.93
CA ILE A 171 21.27 14.28 20.41
C ILE A 171 21.15 13.53 19.09
N PHE A 172 22.10 13.70 18.18
CA PHE A 172 22.14 13.01 16.90
C PHE A 172 22.18 11.47 17.05
N GLN A 173 23.06 10.98 17.94
CA GLN A 173 23.16 9.55 18.26
C GLN A 173 21.86 9.00 18.84
N SER A 174 21.21 9.76 19.73
CA SER A 174 19.91 9.38 20.31
C SER A 174 18.81 9.31 19.25
N MET A 175 18.79 10.28 18.34
CA MET A 175 17.84 10.30 17.21
C MET A 175 18.03 9.08 16.30
N GLU A 176 19.25 8.79 15.86
CA GLU A 176 19.54 7.62 15.03
C GLU A 176 19.13 6.31 15.73
N SER A 177 19.48 6.17 17.00
CA SER A 177 19.11 5.00 17.79
C SER A 177 17.60 4.85 17.94
N THR A 178 16.88 5.96 18.09
CA THR A 178 15.41 5.97 18.19
C THR A 178 14.75 5.54 16.87
N VAL A 179 15.24 6.06 15.75
CA VAL A 179 14.76 5.66 14.40
C VAL A 179 14.96 4.16 14.20
N PHE A 180 16.14 3.65 14.52
CA PHE A 180 16.41 2.23 14.38
C PHE A 180 15.52 1.35 15.27
N LEU A 181 15.31 1.73 16.53
CA LEU A 181 14.41 1.01 17.44
C LEU A 181 12.97 1.05 16.94
N PHE A 182 12.51 2.18 16.42
CA PHE A 182 11.19 2.30 15.83
C PHE A 182 11.00 1.36 14.63
N LEU A 183 11.99 1.26 13.75
CA LEU A 183 11.97 0.33 12.63
C LEU A 183 12.00 -1.14 13.09
N LEU A 184 12.82 -1.45 14.08
CA LEU A 184 12.90 -2.80 14.65
C LEU A 184 11.57 -3.23 15.26
N VAL A 185 10.95 -2.34 16.05
CA VAL A 185 9.63 -2.58 16.66
C VAL A 185 8.57 -2.72 15.55
N SER A 186 8.62 -1.88 14.52
CA SER A 186 7.69 -1.95 13.38
C SER A 186 7.82 -3.26 12.62
N LEU A 187 9.04 -3.77 12.42
CA LEU A 187 9.29 -5.07 11.80
C LEU A 187 8.74 -6.21 12.66
N VAL A 188 9.06 -6.22 13.95
CA VAL A 188 8.65 -7.31 14.86
C VAL A 188 7.14 -7.30 15.05
N TYR A 189 6.55 -6.13 15.33
CA TYR A 189 5.11 -6.00 15.54
C TYR A 189 4.34 -6.17 14.23
N GLY A 190 4.71 -5.44 13.18
CA GLY A 190 4.04 -5.47 11.88
C GLY A 190 4.18 -6.83 11.20
N GLY A 191 5.41 -7.31 11.06
CA GLY A 191 5.70 -8.62 10.48
C GLY A 191 5.11 -9.77 11.30
N GLY A 192 5.27 -9.75 12.63
CA GLY A 192 4.71 -10.77 13.53
C GLY A 192 3.18 -10.82 13.48
N ALA A 193 2.51 -9.68 13.51
CA ALA A 193 1.05 -9.62 13.38
C ALA A 193 0.57 -10.15 12.02
N CYS A 194 1.28 -9.82 10.92
CA CYS A 194 0.97 -10.35 9.60
C CYS A 194 1.08 -11.88 9.53
N LEU A 195 2.11 -12.46 10.12
CA LEU A 195 2.27 -13.93 10.20
C LEU A 195 1.11 -14.59 10.95
N LEU A 196 0.58 -13.92 11.98
CA LEU A 196 -0.60 -14.36 12.70
C LEU A 196 -1.93 -14.10 11.95
N GLY A 197 -1.88 -13.50 10.77
CA GLY A 197 -3.06 -13.14 9.97
C GLY A 197 -3.85 -11.95 10.54
N LYS A 198 -3.24 -11.17 11.43
CA LYS A 198 -3.82 -9.95 11.99
C LYS A 198 -3.34 -8.74 11.20
N THR A 199 -4.20 -7.74 11.04
CA THR A 199 -3.85 -6.48 10.39
C THR A 199 -3.25 -5.52 11.43
N PRO A 200 -1.92 -5.35 11.49
CA PRO A 200 -1.32 -4.39 12.40
C PRO A 200 -1.68 -2.96 11.97
N ARG A 201 -1.88 -2.09 12.94
CA ARG A 201 -2.01 -0.65 12.69
C ARG A 201 -0.85 0.05 13.37
N LEU A 202 0.11 0.48 12.58
CA LEU A 202 1.23 1.27 13.08
C LEU A 202 0.78 2.71 13.32
N PRO A 203 1.14 3.32 14.46
CA PRO A 203 0.78 4.70 14.73
C PRO A 203 1.34 5.62 13.63
N ILE A 204 0.58 6.65 13.24
CA ILE A 204 0.92 7.64 12.20
C ILE A 204 0.86 7.05 10.78
N VAL A 205 1.39 5.85 10.56
CA VAL A 205 1.56 5.21 9.25
C VAL A 205 0.27 4.59 8.72
N ALA A 206 -0.54 3.97 9.62
CA ALA A 206 -1.73 3.24 9.22
C ALA A 206 -2.78 4.13 8.54
N ASP A 207 -3.00 5.33 9.05
CA ASP A 207 -3.98 6.28 8.50
C ASP A 207 -3.58 6.76 7.10
N ALA A 208 -2.28 7.00 6.89
CA ALA A 208 -1.74 7.35 5.59
C ALA A 208 -1.88 6.20 4.58
N ALA A 209 -1.57 4.96 5.02
CA ALA A 209 -1.71 3.78 4.19
C ALA A 209 -3.17 3.47 3.83
N GLU A 210 -4.11 3.65 4.76
CA GLU A 210 -5.53 3.40 4.53
C GLU A 210 -6.09 4.30 3.42
N ARG A 211 -5.73 5.58 3.41
CA ARG A 211 -6.15 6.54 2.38
C ARG A 211 -5.67 6.20 0.97
N GLN A 212 -4.58 5.45 0.85
CA GLN A 212 -3.98 5.09 -0.44
C GLN A 212 -4.51 3.76 -1.01
N VAL A 213 -5.05 2.90 -0.15
CA VAL A 213 -5.47 1.53 -0.51
C VAL A 213 -6.99 1.42 -0.72
N MET A 214 -7.75 2.48 -0.37
CA MET A 214 -9.20 2.54 -0.61
C MET A 214 -9.56 2.53 -2.08
#